data_be4493b4a54c5ff2992d8ee76538baea
#
_entry.id   be4493b4a54c5ff2992d8ee76538baea
#
_cell.length_a   1.000
_cell.length_b   1.000
_cell.length_c   1.000
_cell.angle_alpha   90.00
_cell.angle_beta   90.00
_cell.angle_gamma   90.00
#
_symmetry.space_group_name_H-M   'P 1'
#
loop_
_entity.id
_entity.type
_entity.pdbx_description
1 polymer ?
#
loop_
_entity_poly.entity_id
_entity_poly.type
_entity_poly.pdbx_seq_one_letter_code
_entity_poly.pdbx_strand_id
1 'polypeptide(L)'
;MGRLGKAGTEKGVVMSRCSVRVLCAVLVSCVFGGPPAGAATEQVVYSFLGGSDGAHPSSSPINVVGTLYGTTSLGGANASGTVFSVTPAGVETVLHAFTGGSDGSYPWSSLIHLGGKLYGTAAGGGANGSGVVFAMSKAGAETVVYSFTGAGDGIEPLGRLIAVGGTLYGTTYAGGGYSCYDNDGCGTVFSVTPEGAETVLYAFKGGIDGAEPYGRLTYANGTFYGTTDFGGTHGDRGTVFAVTQTGPENLVHSFKGGRDGNNTEAGLIDVGGTLFGTTLYGGGSGCEGGGCGTVFSITPDGKERVVYVFKGGNDGAVPIAGLIELHGTLFGTTYEGGAGNAGTVFSLTPAGVEKVIHSFGGGSDGAGPVGLINVDGMLYGATNAGGGSGCYGGGCGTVFSVNP
;
A
#
# COMPACT_ATOMS: atom_id res chain seq x y z
N MET A 1 6.94 -68.03 49.91
CA MET A 1 8.25 -68.65 49.80
C MET A 1 9.18 -67.57 49.35
N GLY A 2 9.96 -66.95 50.12
CA GLY A 2 11.12 -67.34 50.99
C GLY A 2 12.28 -66.60 50.38
N ARG A 3 12.91 -65.83 51.01
CA ARG A 3 13.74 -65.41 52.13
C ARG A 3 14.89 -64.57 51.58
N LEU A 4 15.11 -63.33 52.07
CA LEU A 4 15.98 -62.96 53.19
C LEU A 4 17.48 -63.03 52.94
N GLY A 5 18.18 -61.98 53.24
CA GLY A 5 19.46 -61.90 53.91
C GLY A 5 20.26 -60.66 53.49
N LYS A 6 20.30 -59.61 54.28
CA LYS A 6 21.21 -59.14 55.39
C LYS A 6 22.62 -58.84 54.89
N ALA A 7 23.11 -57.66 54.93
CA ALA A 7 23.62 -56.80 56.04
C ALA A 7 25.13 -56.93 56.30
N GLY A 8 25.79 -55.78 56.53
CA GLY A 8 27.12 -55.68 57.17
C GLY A 8 27.88 -54.46 56.60
N THR A 9 27.85 -53.31 57.20
CA THR A 9 28.77 -52.62 58.13
C THR A 9 30.25 -52.87 57.88
N GLU A 10 31.16 -51.94 57.82
CA GLU A 10 31.68 -50.94 58.72
C GLU A 10 32.83 -50.14 58.12
N LYS A 11 32.84 -48.85 58.45
CA LYS A 11 33.97 -47.97 58.83
C LYS A 11 35.40 -48.13 58.33
N GLY A 12 35.99 -47.04 57.89
CA GLY A 12 37.42 -46.83 57.83
C GLY A 12 37.79 -45.39 57.37
N VAL A 13 38.02 -44.53 58.36
CA VAL A 13 38.64 -43.21 58.17
C VAL A 13 40.14 -43.37 58.06
N VAL A 14 40.78 -42.77 57.04
CA VAL A 14 42.19 -42.33 57.15
C VAL A 14 42.38 -41.05 56.26
N MET A 15 42.96 -40.08 56.88
CA MET A 15 43.42 -38.79 56.35
C MET A 15 44.59 -38.85 55.39
N SER A 16 44.71 -37.81 54.61
CA SER A 16 45.98 -37.15 54.21
C SER A 16 46.56 -37.54 52.85
N ARG A 17 46.46 -36.56 51.90
CA ARG A 17 47.65 -35.81 51.45
C ARG A 17 47.25 -34.83 50.37
N CYS A 18 47.63 -33.59 50.63
CA CYS A 18 47.61 -32.47 49.74
C CYS A 18 48.41 -32.75 48.46
N SER A 19 47.80 -32.59 47.27
CA SER A 19 48.53 -32.53 46.01
C SER A 19 47.88 -31.36 45.17
N VAL A 20 48.67 -30.31 45.03
CA VAL A 20 48.40 -29.17 44.11
C VAL A 20 48.21 -29.73 42.70
N ARG A 21 47.02 -29.63 42.15
CA ARG A 21 46.77 -29.80 40.73
C ARG A 21 46.43 -28.44 40.13
N VAL A 22 47.30 -28.02 39.24
CA VAL A 22 47.16 -26.88 38.33
C VAL A 22 45.83 -27.01 37.61
N LEU A 23 44.90 -26.07 37.86
CA LEU A 23 43.66 -25.95 37.14
C LEU A 23 43.96 -25.27 35.81
N CYS A 24 44.07 -26.01 34.71
CA CYS A 24 43.95 -25.44 33.36
C CYS A 24 42.52 -24.93 33.18
N ALA A 25 42.34 -23.61 33.28
CA ALA A 25 41.12 -22.97 32.86
C ALA A 25 41.01 -23.07 31.33
N VAL A 26 40.20 -24.01 30.85
CA VAL A 26 39.73 -23.98 29.44
C VAL A 26 38.74 -22.83 29.33
N LEU A 27 39.17 -21.71 28.79
CA LEU A 27 38.31 -20.64 28.31
C LEU A 27 37.50 -21.20 27.13
N VAL A 28 36.28 -21.70 27.40
CA VAL A 28 35.27 -21.86 26.38
C VAL A 28 34.83 -20.47 25.96
N SER A 29 35.41 -19.97 24.87
CA SER A 29 34.86 -18.79 24.16
C SER A 29 33.49 -19.21 23.64
N CYS A 30 32.43 -18.87 24.36
CA CYS A 30 31.12 -18.81 23.79
C CYS A 30 31.15 -17.70 22.71
N VAL A 31 31.38 -18.12 21.48
CA VAL A 31 31.02 -17.30 20.32
C VAL A 31 29.50 -17.17 20.39
N PHE A 32 29.01 -16.07 20.90
CA PHE A 32 27.65 -15.64 20.64
C PHE A 32 27.61 -15.40 19.15
N GLY A 33 27.28 -16.42 18.38
CA GLY A 33 26.76 -16.24 17.05
C GLY A 33 25.54 -15.36 17.21
N GLY A 34 25.60 -14.10 16.70
CA GLY A 34 24.41 -13.29 16.52
C GLY A 34 23.38 -14.16 15.79
N PRO A 35 22.08 -13.89 15.97
CA PRO A 35 21.06 -14.62 15.23
C PRO A 35 21.44 -14.58 13.76
N PRO A 36 21.26 -15.66 12.99
CA PRO A 36 21.46 -15.63 11.54
C PRO A 36 20.66 -14.45 11.02
N ALA A 37 21.21 -13.71 10.06
CA ALA A 37 20.51 -12.62 9.38
C ALA A 37 19.11 -13.13 9.09
N GLY A 38 18.11 -12.64 9.84
CA GLY A 38 16.82 -13.27 9.97
C GLY A 38 16.12 -13.27 8.61
N ALA A 39 15.47 -14.36 8.28
CA ALA A 39 14.40 -14.33 7.30
C ALA A 39 13.52 -13.13 7.66
N ALA A 40 13.13 -12.35 6.65
CA ALA A 40 12.22 -11.22 6.84
C ALA A 40 11.00 -11.72 7.64
N THR A 41 10.82 -11.18 8.84
CA THR A 41 9.71 -11.58 9.71
C THR A 41 8.59 -10.59 9.52
N GLU A 42 7.49 -11.05 8.94
CA GLU A 42 6.23 -10.33 8.95
C GLU A 42 5.59 -10.46 10.33
N GLN A 43 4.88 -9.41 10.75
CA GLN A 43 4.07 -9.40 11.96
C GLN A 43 2.76 -8.69 11.67
N VAL A 44 1.63 -9.34 11.94
CA VAL A 44 0.33 -8.67 12.00
C VAL A 44 0.31 -7.73 13.20
N VAL A 45 0.17 -6.43 12.93
CA VAL A 45 0.05 -5.39 13.95
C VAL A 45 -1.40 -5.30 14.43
N TYR A 46 -2.35 -5.38 13.51
CA TYR A 46 -3.78 -5.35 13.82
C TYR A 46 -4.59 -6.14 12.78
N SER A 47 -5.64 -6.82 13.22
CA SER A 47 -6.60 -7.53 12.36
C SER A 47 -7.98 -6.93 12.52
N PHE A 48 -8.55 -6.42 11.43
CA PHE A 48 -9.90 -5.87 11.43
C PHE A 48 -10.94 -6.98 11.64
N LEU A 49 -11.97 -6.66 12.43
CA LEU A 49 -13.05 -7.59 12.78
C LEU A 49 -14.30 -7.38 11.93
N GLY A 50 -14.36 -6.28 11.18
CA GLY A 50 -15.56 -5.84 10.48
C GLY A 50 -16.57 -5.17 11.41
N GLY A 51 -17.79 -4.93 10.94
CA GLY A 51 -18.79 -4.21 11.72
C GLY A 51 -18.30 -2.80 12.06
N SER A 52 -18.38 -2.38 13.31
CA SER A 52 -17.99 -1.03 13.75
C SER A 52 -16.49 -0.73 13.65
N ASP A 53 -15.68 -1.76 13.59
CA ASP A 53 -14.23 -1.70 13.53
C ASP A 53 -13.68 -1.25 12.16
N GLY A 54 -14.47 -1.44 11.13
CA GLY A 54 -14.03 -1.22 9.74
C GLY A 54 -13.65 -2.52 9.05
N ALA A 55 -13.56 -2.47 7.74
CA ALA A 55 -13.23 -3.63 6.91
C ALA A 55 -12.63 -3.18 5.57
N HIS A 56 -11.81 -4.04 5.01
CA HIS A 56 -11.20 -3.85 3.71
C HIS A 56 -10.37 -2.55 3.62
N PRO A 57 -9.23 -2.47 4.35
CA PRO A 57 -8.25 -1.43 4.07
C PRO A 57 -7.90 -1.47 2.58
N SER A 58 -8.01 -0.34 1.90
CA SER A 58 -7.80 -0.26 0.43
C SER A 58 -6.54 0.50 0.06
N SER A 59 -5.77 0.93 1.07
CA SER A 59 -4.53 1.68 0.87
C SER A 59 -3.57 1.50 2.04
N SER A 60 -2.29 1.82 1.80
CA SER A 60 -1.29 1.84 2.89
C SER A 60 -1.64 2.89 3.94
N PRO A 61 -1.37 2.64 5.22
CA PRO A 61 -1.47 3.67 6.26
C PRO A 61 -0.44 4.78 6.03
N ILE A 62 -0.54 5.86 6.80
CA ILE A 62 0.52 6.86 6.96
C ILE A 62 1.04 6.85 8.39
N ASN A 63 2.30 7.23 8.57
CA ASN A 63 2.86 7.43 9.91
C ASN A 63 2.84 8.91 10.31
N VAL A 64 2.27 9.20 11.47
CA VAL A 64 2.36 10.53 12.08
C VAL A 64 2.85 10.37 13.52
N VAL A 65 4.11 10.70 13.73
CA VAL A 65 4.78 10.65 15.05
C VAL A 65 4.61 9.27 15.73
N GLY A 66 4.90 8.20 14.98
CA GLY A 66 4.88 6.83 15.50
C GLY A 66 3.49 6.17 15.55
N THR A 67 2.42 6.88 15.24
CA THR A 67 1.08 6.31 15.11
C THR A 67 0.73 6.15 13.62
N LEU A 68 0.21 4.99 13.24
CA LEU A 68 -0.29 4.72 11.91
C LEU A 68 -1.73 5.20 11.79
N TYR A 69 -2.05 5.88 10.69
CA TYR A 69 -3.41 6.31 10.35
C TYR A 69 -3.79 5.77 8.98
N GLY A 70 -4.98 5.27 8.84
CA GLY A 70 -5.46 4.69 7.59
C GLY A 70 -6.97 4.77 7.44
N THR A 71 -7.45 4.19 6.36
CA THR A 71 -8.87 4.11 6.01
C THR A 71 -9.28 2.67 5.75
N THR A 72 -10.52 2.34 6.04
CA THR A 72 -11.17 1.12 5.56
C THR A 72 -12.31 1.52 4.63
N SER A 73 -12.42 0.87 3.47
CA SER A 73 -13.46 1.21 2.50
C SER A 73 -14.85 0.79 2.93
N LEU A 74 -14.96 -0.22 3.77
CA LEU A 74 -16.20 -0.75 4.29
C LEU A 74 -16.19 -0.82 5.83
N GLY A 75 -17.30 -1.26 6.40
CA GLY A 75 -17.49 -1.31 7.87
C GLY A 75 -17.74 0.08 8.46
N GLY A 76 -17.49 0.23 9.76
CA GLY A 76 -17.97 1.36 10.53
C GLY A 76 -19.45 1.22 10.88
N ALA A 77 -19.97 2.11 11.71
CA ALA A 77 -21.34 2.07 12.21
C ALA A 77 -22.41 2.06 11.10
N ASN A 78 -22.09 2.59 9.91
CA ASN A 78 -23.02 2.71 8.78
C ASN A 78 -22.57 1.91 7.56
N ALA A 79 -21.58 1.03 7.69
CA ALA A 79 -20.98 0.24 6.61
C ALA A 79 -20.38 1.08 5.42
N SER A 80 -20.08 2.35 5.67
CA SER A 80 -19.59 3.32 4.67
C SER A 80 -18.09 3.61 4.77
N GLY A 81 -17.38 2.82 5.59
CA GLY A 81 -15.95 2.93 5.82
C GLY A 81 -15.58 3.73 7.06
N THR A 82 -14.30 3.67 7.40
CA THR A 82 -13.77 4.34 8.60
C THR A 82 -12.46 5.07 8.30
N VAL A 83 -12.12 6.01 9.18
CA VAL A 83 -10.73 6.42 9.41
C VAL A 83 -10.31 5.87 10.77
N PHE A 84 -9.16 5.23 10.82
CA PHE A 84 -8.63 4.61 12.03
C PHE A 84 -7.22 5.09 12.36
N SER A 85 -6.80 4.85 13.59
CA SER A 85 -5.40 4.90 14.01
C SER A 85 -4.99 3.57 14.62
N VAL A 86 -3.73 3.16 14.41
CA VAL A 86 -3.14 1.99 15.06
C VAL A 86 -1.78 2.36 15.64
N THR A 87 -1.59 2.07 16.92
CA THR A 87 -0.28 2.23 17.55
C THR A 87 0.65 1.06 17.18
N PRO A 88 1.98 1.20 17.29
CA PRO A 88 2.91 0.07 17.10
C PRO A 88 2.66 -1.11 18.03
N ALA A 89 1.97 -0.90 19.16
CA ALA A 89 1.57 -1.95 20.08
C ALA A 89 0.28 -2.67 19.66
N GLY A 90 -0.30 -2.33 18.51
CA GLY A 90 -1.52 -2.96 17.97
C GLY A 90 -2.81 -2.45 18.60
N VAL A 91 -2.79 -1.28 19.27
CA VAL A 91 -4.03 -0.67 19.75
C VAL A 91 -4.66 0.15 18.63
N GLU A 92 -5.80 -0.29 18.15
CA GLU A 92 -6.62 0.38 17.15
C GLU A 92 -7.63 1.31 17.80
N THR A 93 -7.98 2.38 17.09
CA THR A 93 -9.07 3.31 17.43
C THR A 93 -9.74 3.80 16.16
N VAL A 94 -11.05 3.58 16.02
CA VAL A 94 -11.85 4.23 14.99
C VAL A 94 -11.99 5.71 15.34
N LEU A 95 -11.45 6.57 14.50
CA LEU A 95 -11.48 8.03 14.67
C LEU A 95 -12.77 8.61 14.09
N HIS A 96 -13.22 8.09 12.94
CA HIS A 96 -14.44 8.48 12.27
C HIS A 96 -15.04 7.28 11.54
N ALA A 97 -16.37 7.14 11.61
CA ALA A 97 -17.14 6.19 10.81
C ALA A 97 -18.05 6.98 9.88
N PHE A 98 -17.79 6.90 8.58
CA PHE A 98 -18.57 7.62 7.57
C PHE A 98 -20.03 7.21 7.60
N THR A 99 -20.92 8.18 7.41
CA THR A 99 -22.37 7.94 7.43
C THR A 99 -22.93 7.51 6.08
N GLY A 100 -22.17 7.69 5.01
CA GLY A 100 -22.64 7.50 3.63
C GLY A 100 -23.46 8.67 3.11
N GLY A 101 -23.62 9.72 3.92
CA GLY A 101 -24.32 10.95 3.60
C GLY A 101 -23.38 12.07 3.17
N SER A 102 -23.59 13.27 3.74
CA SER A 102 -22.82 14.47 3.36
C SER A 102 -21.34 14.42 3.73
N ASP A 103 -20.94 13.58 4.68
CA ASP A 103 -19.56 13.38 5.13
C ASP A 103 -18.75 12.43 4.22
N GLY A 104 -19.39 11.72 3.29
CA GLY A 104 -18.76 10.81 2.35
C GLY A 104 -19.01 9.34 2.64
N SER A 105 -18.51 8.48 1.76
CA SER A 105 -18.52 7.03 1.85
C SER A 105 -17.38 6.42 1.05
N TYR A 106 -16.99 5.21 1.41
CA TYR A 106 -15.95 4.45 0.70
C TYR A 106 -14.63 5.23 0.57
N PRO A 107 -13.92 5.50 1.67
CA PRO A 107 -12.59 6.11 1.62
C PRO A 107 -11.57 5.07 1.14
N TRP A 108 -11.26 5.09 -0.16
CA TRP A 108 -10.34 4.15 -0.81
C TRP A 108 -8.88 4.57 -0.70
N SER A 109 -8.62 5.87 -0.55
CA SER A 109 -7.27 6.40 -0.62
C SER A 109 -6.56 6.46 0.73
N SER A 110 -5.22 6.45 0.69
CA SER A 110 -4.39 6.80 1.85
C SER A 110 -4.60 8.26 2.25
N LEU A 111 -4.47 8.51 3.54
CA LEU A 111 -4.46 9.86 4.10
C LEU A 111 -3.15 10.60 3.77
N ILE A 112 -3.19 11.92 3.93
CA ILE A 112 -1.98 12.75 4.03
C ILE A 112 -2.05 13.63 5.29
N HIS A 113 -0.90 13.94 5.86
CA HIS A 113 -0.80 14.85 7.01
C HIS A 113 -0.28 16.22 6.55
N LEU A 114 -1.07 17.26 6.77
CA LEU A 114 -0.75 18.64 6.41
C LEU A 114 -1.25 19.60 7.48
N GLY A 115 -0.39 20.50 7.98
CA GLY A 115 -0.79 21.55 8.92
C GLY A 115 -1.41 21.03 10.23
N GLY A 116 -1.04 19.82 10.67
CA GLY A 116 -1.57 19.21 11.90
C GLY A 116 -2.90 18.45 11.71
N LYS A 117 -3.46 18.45 10.51
CA LYS A 117 -4.67 17.70 10.13
C LYS A 117 -4.35 16.53 9.20
N LEU A 118 -5.23 15.55 9.19
CA LEU A 118 -5.27 14.47 8.21
C LEU A 118 -6.23 14.90 7.09
N TYR A 119 -5.86 14.64 5.85
CA TYR A 119 -6.73 14.86 4.69
C TYR A 119 -6.85 13.55 3.91
N GLY A 120 -8.00 13.32 3.33
CA GLY A 120 -8.28 12.16 2.50
C GLY A 120 -9.43 12.44 1.55
N THR A 121 -9.75 11.42 0.76
CA THR A 121 -10.90 11.42 -0.15
C THR A 121 -11.82 10.26 0.20
N ALA A 122 -13.12 10.46 -0.02
CA ALA A 122 -14.11 9.40 -0.01
C ALA A 122 -14.79 9.38 -1.38
N ALA A 123 -14.86 8.19 -2.00
CA ALA A 123 -15.29 8.02 -3.38
C ALA A 123 -16.76 8.37 -3.60
N GLY A 124 -17.61 8.11 -2.61
CA GLY A 124 -19.03 8.40 -2.67
C GLY A 124 -19.48 9.37 -1.58
N GLY A 125 -20.79 9.61 -1.51
CA GLY A 125 -21.39 10.57 -0.59
C GLY A 125 -21.08 12.02 -0.96
N GLY A 126 -21.14 12.90 0.03
CA GLY A 126 -21.12 14.35 -0.22
C GLY A 126 -22.49 14.89 -0.64
N ALA A 127 -22.57 16.19 -0.88
CA ALA A 127 -23.83 16.85 -1.20
C ALA A 127 -24.51 16.33 -2.49
N ASN A 128 -23.73 15.79 -3.43
CA ASN A 128 -24.19 15.32 -4.73
C ASN A 128 -23.99 13.82 -4.97
N GLY A 129 -23.44 13.08 -3.99
CA GLY A 129 -23.12 11.65 -4.14
C GLY A 129 -21.84 11.35 -4.92
N SER A 130 -21.09 12.35 -5.34
CA SER A 130 -19.94 12.22 -6.25
C SER A 130 -18.59 12.15 -5.53
N GLY A 131 -18.62 12.07 -4.21
CA GLY A 131 -17.44 11.99 -3.36
C GLY A 131 -17.02 13.32 -2.75
N VAL A 132 -16.07 13.24 -1.83
CA VAL A 132 -15.60 14.39 -1.05
C VAL A 132 -14.08 14.37 -0.88
N VAL A 133 -13.52 15.57 -0.67
CA VAL A 133 -12.26 15.77 0.05
C VAL A 133 -12.60 16.13 1.48
N PHE A 134 -12.07 15.43 2.45
CA PHE A 134 -12.29 15.70 3.87
C PHE A 134 -10.99 16.06 4.59
N ALA A 135 -11.14 16.80 5.68
CA ALA A 135 -10.09 17.07 6.66
C ALA A 135 -10.51 16.53 8.02
N MET A 136 -9.56 16.03 8.79
CA MET A 136 -9.85 15.53 10.12
C MET A 136 -8.73 15.88 11.10
N SER A 137 -9.10 16.19 12.34
CA SER A 137 -8.14 16.25 13.44
C SER A 137 -7.72 14.82 13.84
N LYS A 138 -6.56 14.67 14.47
CA LYS A 138 -6.14 13.37 15.05
C LYS A 138 -7.04 12.89 16.20
N ALA A 139 -7.97 13.72 16.67
CA ALA A 139 -8.99 13.35 17.64
C ALA A 139 -10.32 12.94 17.02
N GLY A 140 -10.41 12.83 15.69
CA GLY A 140 -11.60 12.33 14.99
C GLY A 140 -12.62 13.41 14.60
N ALA A 141 -12.36 14.70 14.83
CA ALA A 141 -13.25 15.75 14.33
C ALA A 141 -13.04 15.92 12.82
N GLU A 142 -14.00 15.42 12.06
CA GLU A 142 -14.03 15.46 10.60
C GLU A 142 -14.75 16.72 10.11
N THR A 143 -14.36 17.22 8.93
CA THR A 143 -15.01 18.29 8.16
C THR A 143 -14.83 18.03 6.66
N VAL A 144 -15.91 18.17 5.90
CA VAL A 144 -15.83 18.18 4.42
C VAL A 144 -15.16 19.47 3.98
N VAL A 145 -14.06 19.33 3.23
CA VAL A 145 -13.32 20.43 2.60
C VAL A 145 -13.97 20.79 1.26
N TYR A 146 -14.29 19.77 0.46
CA TYR A 146 -14.93 19.93 -0.83
C TYR A 146 -15.84 18.75 -1.13
N SER A 147 -16.98 19.02 -1.75
CA SER A 147 -17.93 17.99 -2.21
C SER A 147 -18.06 18.10 -3.72
N PHE A 148 -17.64 17.06 -4.44
CA PHE A 148 -17.71 17.01 -5.89
C PHE A 148 -19.15 17.11 -6.39
N THR A 149 -19.35 17.83 -7.50
CA THR A 149 -20.68 18.04 -8.09
C THR A 149 -21.08 16.97 -9.09
N GLY A 150 -20.09 16.21 -9.58
CA GLY A 150 -20.29 15.15 -10.55
C GLY A 150 -20.34 15.62 -12.00
N ALA A 151 -20.34 16.92 -12.25
CA ALA A 151 -20.42 17.47 -13.60
C ALA A 151 -19.02 17.63 -14.23
N GLY A 152 -18.45 18.83 -14.14
CA GLY A 152 -17.16 19.12 -14.74
C GLY A 152 -15.97 18.96 -13.82
N ASP A 153 -16.19 18.87 -12.51
CA ASP A 153 -15.16 18.82 -11.45
C ASP A 153 -14.69 17.40 -11.10
N GLY A 154 -15.48 16.38 -11.41
CA GLY A 154 -15.09 14.98 -11.23
C GLY A 154 -16.05 14.18 -10.36
N ILE A 155 -15.87 12.87 -10.40
CA ILE A 155 -16.60 11.84 -9.64
C ILE A 155 -15.58 10.83 -9.12
N GLU A 156 -15.85 10.26 -7.95
CA GLU A 156 -15.02 9.20 -7.37
C GLU A 156 -13.55 9.58 -7.23
N PRO A 157 -13.18 10.45 -6.28
CA PRO A 157 -11.79 10.79 -5.99
C PRO A 157 -11.10 9.58 -5.31
N LEU A 158 -10.55 8.65 -6.11
CA LEU A 158 -9.90 7.42 -5.66
C LEU A 158 -8.42 7.62 -5.35
N GLY A 159 -7.75 8.54 -6.06
CA GLY A 159 -6.33 8.79 -5.90
C GLY A 159 -5.97 9.42 -4.55
N ARG A 160 -4.83 8.98 -3.98
CA ARG A 160 -4.28 9.62 -2.79
C ARG A 160 -3.90 11.08 -3.09
N LEU A 161 -4.29 11.98 -2.22
CA LEU A 161 -3.88 13.38 -2.29
C LEU A 161 -2.37 13.55 -2.09
N ILE A 162 -1.80 14.57 -2.73
CA ILE A 162 -0.48 15.10 -2.40
C ILE A 162 -0.60 16.58 -2.06
N ALA A 163 0.35 17.12 -1.31
CA ALA A 163 0.40 18.54 -0.95
C ALA A 163 1.61 19.22 -1.55
N VAL A 164 1.40 20.32 -2.26
CA VAL A 164 2.46 21.17 -2.81
C VAL A 164 2.15 22.62 -2.47
N GLY A 165 3.06 23.28 -1.77
CA GLY A 165 2.87 24.68 -1.37
C GLY A 165 1.65 24.95 -0.48
N GLY A 166 1.17 23.92 0.25
CA GLY A 166 -0.02 24.04 1.12
C GLY A 166 -1.34 23.74 0.41
N THR A 167 -1.36 23.57 -0.90
CA THR A 167 -2.51 23.14 -1.71
C THR A 167 -2.49 21.63 -1.90
N LEU A 168 -3.66 21.01 -1.84
CA LEU A 168 -3.87 19.58 -2.08
C LEU A 168 -4.14 19.35 -3.57
N TYR A 169 -3.60 18.26 -4.10
CA TYR A 169 -3.79 17.85 -5.50
C TYR A 169 -4.17 16.37 -5.53
N GLY A 170 -5.06 16.02 -6.45
CA GLY A 170 -5.54 14.66 -6.60
C GLY A 170 -6.13 14.40 -7.97
N THR A 171 -6.69 13.21 -8.14
CA THR A 171 -7.39 12.76 -9.33
C THR A 171 -8.79 12.29 -8.97
N THR A 172 -9.74 12.44 -9.89
CA THR A 172 -11.04 11.77 -9.85
C THR A 172 -11.06 10.69 -10.92
N TYR A 173 -11.63 9.54 -10.62
CA TYR A 173 -11.70 8.40 -11.54
C TYR A 173 -12.61 8.71 -12.74
N ALA A 174 -13.73 9.37 -12.50
CA ALA A 174 -14.73 9.73 -13.48
C ALA A 174 -15.07 11.22 -13.45
N GLY A 175 -16.04 11.66 -14.22
CA GLY A 175 -16.41 13.09 -14.38
C GLY A 175 -15.54 13.82 -15.40
N GLY A 176 -15.45 15.14 -15.28
CA GLY A 176 -14.66 15.99 -16.19
C GLY A 176 -15.40 16.42 -17.48
N GLY A 177 -16.68 16.06 -17.63
CA GLY A 177 -17.54 16.56 -18.73
C GLY A 177 -17.37 15.91 -20.09
N TYR A 178 -16.49 14.91 -20.22
CA TYR A 178 -16.35 14.07 -21.41
C TYR A 178 -16.96 12.68 -21.16
N SER A 179 -17.32 11.95 -22.21
CA SER A 179 -17.89 10.61 -22.11
C SER A 179 -16.82 9.56 -22.34
N CYS A 180 -16.59 8.72 -21.35
CA CYS A 180 -15.81 7.50 -21.44
C CYS A 180 -16.71 6.26 -21.25
N TYR A 181 -16.18 5.14 -20.88
CA TYR A 181 -16.77 3.81 -20.97
C TYR A 181 -18.22 3.66 -20.49
N ASP A 182 -18.59 4.23 -19.34
CA ASP A 182 -19.95 4.13 -18.76
C ASP A 182 -20.76 5.44 -18.84
N ASN A 183 -20.29 6.40 -19.64
CA ASN A 183 -20.82 7.78 -19.75
C ASN A 183 -20.67 8.64 -18.49
N ASP A 184 -19.91 8.19 -17.48
CA ASP A 184 -19.70 8.92 -16.23
C ASP A 184 -18.49 9.86 -16.28
N GLY A 185 -17.88 10.02 -17.48
CA GLY A 185 -16.72 10.88 -17.70
C GLY A 185 -15.39 10.13 -17.68
N CYS A 186 -14.30 10.85 -17.94
CA CYS A 186 -12.97 10.26 -18.14
C CYS A 186 -12.02 10.58 -16.98
N GLY A 187 -12.49 11.31 -15.99
CA GLY A 187 -11.72 11.72 -14.83
C GLY A 187 -11.02 13.07 -14.97
N THR A 188 -10.53 13.56 -13.85
CA THR A 188 -9.86 14.86 -13.77
C THR A 188 -8.57 14.80 -12.95
N VAL A 189 -7.72 15.80 -13.16
CA VAL A 189 -6.70 16.24 -12.18
C VAL A 189 -7.21 17.53 -11.56
N PHE A 190 -7.28 17.59 -10.25
CA PHE A 190 -7.78 18.75 -9.50
C PHE A 190 -6.79 19.26 -8.46
N SER A 191 -6.98 20.50 -8.05
CA SER A 191 -6.40 21.07 -6.84
C SER A 191 -7.50 21.53 -5.91
N VAL A 192 -7.26 21.50 -4.61
CA VAL A 192 -8.16 22.07 -3.61
C VAL A 192 -7.36 22.67 -2.46
N THR A 193 -7.70 23.89 -2.07
CA THR A 193 -7.08 24.52 -0.89
C THR A 193 -7.70 23.95 0.40
N PRO A 194 -7.00 24.01 1.55
CA PRO A 194 -7.59 23.63 2.84
C PRO A 194 -8.87 24.35 3.22
N GLU A 195 -9.14 25.51 2.57
CA GLU A 195 -10.35 26.33 2.74
C GLU A 195 -11.48 25.93 1.80
N GLY A 196 -11.24 24.95 0.88
CA GLY A 196 -12.27 24.39 0.01
C GLY A 196 -12.38 25.03 -1.38
N ALA A 197 -11.42 25.87 -1.80
CA ALA A 197 -11.38 26.36 -3.16
C ALA A 197 -10.81 25.29 -4.09
N GLU A 198 -11.68 24.68 -4.90
CA GLU A 198 -11.32 23.65 -5.87
C GLU A 198 -11.07 24.28 -7.25
N THR A 199 -10.19 23.63 -8.04
CA THR A 199 -9.92 23.97 -9.44
C THR A 199 -9.56 22.71 -10.21
N VAL A 200 -10.25 22.43 -11.32
CA VAL A 200 -9.86 21.42 -12.30
C VAL A 200 -8.64 21.91 -13.06
N LEU A 201 -7.52 21.22 -12.94
CA LEU A 201 -6.31 21.51 -13.70
C LEU A 201 -6.37 20.87 -15.09
N TYR A 202 -6.94 19.68 -15.17
CA TYR A 202 -7.11 18.95 -16.41
C TYR A 202 -8.34 18.02 -16.34
N ALA A 203 -9.07 17.92 -17.44
CA ALA A 203 -10.14 16.94 -17.62
C ALA A 203 -9.79 16.02 -18.79
N PHE A 204 -9.68 14.73 -18.52
CA PHE A 204 -9.36 13.73 -19.53
C PHE A 204 -10.50 13.58 -20.53
N LYS A 205 -10.15 13.30 -21.80
CA LYS A 205 -11.08 13.20 -22.93
C LYS A 205 -11.32 11.79 -23.41
N GLY A 206 -10.59 10.84 -22.81
CA GLY A 206 -10.59 9.46 -23.28
C GLY A 206 -9.80 9.26 -24.57
N GLY A 207 -9.87 8.04 -25.10
CA GLY A 207 -9.12 7.68 -26.29
C GLY A 207 -7.61 7.85 -26.09
N ILE A 208 -6.93 8.57 -26.97
CA ILE A 208 -5.45 8.72 -26.89
C ILE A 208 -4.97 9.52 -25.67
N ASP A 209 -5.84 10.32 -25.10
CA ASP A 209 -5.56 11.22 -23.98
C ASP A 209 -5.43 10.45 -22.63
N GLY A 210 -5.99 9.26 -22.56
CA GLY A 210 -6.13 8.51 -21.32
C GLY A 210 -7.49 8.71 -20.67
N ALA A 211 -7.82 7.82 -19.75
CA ALA A 211 -9.04 7.85 -18.96
C ALA A 211 -8.86 7.13 -17.63
N GLU A 212 -9.69 7.51 -16.65
CA GLU A 212 -9.77 6.86 -15.36
C GLU A 212 -8.43 6.91 -14.60
N PRO A 213 -7.93 8.10 -14.26
CA PRO A 213 -6.73 8.25 -13.45
C PRO A 213 -7.01 7.75 -12.02
N TYR A 214 -6.35 6.67 -11.61
CA TYR A 214 -6.57 6.02 -10.33
C TYR A 214 -5.48 6.34 -9.30
N GLY A 215 -4.23 6.33 -9.73
CA GLY A 215 -3.05 6.46 -8.88
C GLY A 215 -2.85 7.86 -8.29
N ARG A 216 -2.04 7.92 -7.23
CA ARG A 216 -1.62 9.22 -6.69
C ARG A 216 -0.74 9.95 -7.71
N LEU A 217 -0.81 11.27 -7.70
CA LEU A 217 0.14 12.12 -8.42
C LEU A 217 1.53 12.09 -7.78
N THR A 218 2.56 12.26 -8.60
CA THR A 218 3.95 12.48 -8.16
C THR A 218 4.39 13.85 -8.65
N TYR A 219 4.87 14.69 -7.73
CA TYR A 219 5.34 16.03 -8.08
C TYR A 219 6.86 16.04 -8.17
N ALA A 220 7.37 16.38 -9.35
CA ALA A 220 8.80 16.50 -9.61
C ALA A 220 9.06 17.71 -10.53
N ASN A 221 9.99 18.57 -10.13
CA ASN A 221 10.46 19.71 -10.94
C ASN A 221 9.34 20.62 -11.50
N GLY A 222 8.30 20.90 -10.70
CA GLY A 222 7.21 21.78 -11.11
C GLY A 222 6.07 21.09 -11.89
N THR A 223 6.18 19.78 -12.10
CA THR A 223 5.24 18.98 -12.90
C THR A 223 4.64 17.85 -12.05
N PHE A 224 3.34 17.62 -12.21
CA PHE A 224 2.65 16.46 -11.69
C PHE A 224 2.67 15.35 -12.72
N TYR A 225 3.10 14.18 -12.32
CA TYR A 225 3.06 12.96 -13.12
C TYR A 225 2.04 12.00 -12.52
N GLY A 226 1.27 11.36 -13.37
CA GLY A 226 0.28 10.37 -12.98
C GLY A 226 0.09 9.32 -14.04
N THR A 227 -0.82 8.40 -13.78
CA THR A 227 -1.16 7.29 -14.64
C THR A 227 -2.66 7.24 -14.86
N THR A 228 -3.08 6.78 -16.03
CA THR A 228 -4.48 6.42 -16.31
C THR A 228 -4.61 4.92 -16.51
N ASP A 229 -5.71 4.33 -16.06
CA ASP A 229 -5.96 2.90 -16.22
C ASP A 229 -6.26 2.53 -17.68
N PHE A 230 -7.00 3.40 -18.37
CA PHE A 230 -7.42 3.20 -19.74
C PHE A 230 -6.94 4.31 -20.69
N GLY A 231 -7.27 4.13 -21.97
CA GLY A 231 -6.87 5.03 -23.04
C GLY A 231 -5.45 4.77 -23.55
N GLY A 232 -4.94 5.74 -24.29
CA GLY A 232 -3.65 5.68 -24.96
C GLY A 232 -3.78 5.30 -26.44
N THR A 233 -2.65 5.38 -27.16
CA THR A 233 -2.57 5.19 -28.62
C THR A 233 -2.63 3.72 -29.06
N HIS A 234 -2.64 2.78 -28.11
CA HIS A 234 -2.55 1.33 -28.38
C HIS A 234 -3.75 0.54 -27.85
N GLY A 235 -4.91 1.16 -27.73
CA GLY A 235 -6.17 0.52 -27.39
C GLY A 235 -6.34 0.23 -25.89
N ASP A 236 -6.71 1.27 -25.14
CA ASP A 236 -7.16 1.22 -23.74
C ASP A 236 -6.25 0.42 -22.79
N ARG A 237 -4.96 0.73 -22.84
CA ARG A 237 -3.95 0.05 -22.02
C ARG A 237 -3.32 0.93 -20.98
N GLY A 238 -3.84 2.15 -20.85
CA GLY A 238 -3.36 3.15 -19.92
C GLY A 238 -2.21 3.99 -20.42
N THR A 239 -1.97 5.07 -19.69
CA THR A 239 -0.95 6.07 -20.04
C THR A 239 -0.15 6.50 -18.82
N VAL A 240 1.00 7.13 -19.07
CA VAL A 240 1.66 8.03 -18.14
C VAL A 240 1.49 9.44 -18.68
N PHE A 241 0.99 10.34 -17.85
CA PHE A 241 0.75 11.74 -18.19
C PHE A 241 1.54 12.70 -17.32
N ALA A 242 1.70 13.93 -17.78
CA ALA A 242 2.29 15.05 -17.06
C ALA A 242 1.38 16.28 -17.14
N VAL A 243 1.10 16.91 -15.98
CA VAL A 243 0.30 18.14 -15.89
C VAL A 243 1.04 19.18 -15.05
N THR A 244 1.07 20.43 -15.49
CA THR A 244 1.61 21.52 -14.69
C THR A 244 0.52 22.13 -13.79
N GLN A 245 0.90 22.98 -12.83
CA GLN A 245 -0.07 23.71 -11.98
C GLN A 245 -1.00 24.64 -12.77
N THR A 246 -0.67 24.97 -14.01
CA THR A 246 -1.45 25.85 -14.88
C THR A 246 -2.06 25.12 -16.09
N GLY A 247 -2.01 23.74 -16.14
CA GLY A 247 -2.25 22.96 -17.36
C GLY A 247 -1.09 23.19 -18.36
N PRO A 248 -1.16 22.77 -19.60
CA PRO A 248 -1.94 21.68 -20.12
C PRO A 248 -1.34 20.30 -19.80
N GLU A 249 -2.10 19.24 -20.07
CA GLU A 249 -1.61 17.86 -20.01
C GLU A 249 -0.65 17.56 -21.17
N ASN A 250 0.31 16.67 -20.93
CA ASN A 250 1.19 16.08 -21.93
C ASN A 250 1.27 14.57 -21.74
N LEU A 251 0.94 13.83 -22.79
CA LEU A 251 1.11 12.39 -22.83
C LEU A 251 2.60 12.04 -22.81
N VAL A 252 3.07 11.41 -21.73
CA VAL A 252 4.46 11.00 -21.57
C VAL A 252 4.69 9.62 -22.18
N HIS A 253 3.77 8.67 -21.94
CA HIS A 253 3.83 7.31 -22.47
C HIS A 253 2.45 6.71 -22.65
N SER A 254 2.30 5.83 -23.63
CA SER A 254 1.11 5.02 -23.88
C SER A 254 1.51 3.55 -23.91
N PHE A 255 1.00 2.79 -22.97
CA PHE A 255 1.30 1.36 -22.87
C PHE A 255 0.76 0.57 -24.08
N LYS A 256 1.57 -0.41 -24.53
CA LYS A 256 1.29 -1.22 -25.72
C LYS A 256 0.69 -2.58 -25.39
N GLY A 257 0.65 -2.91 -24.09
CA GLY A 257 0.35 -4.26 -23.66
C GLY A 257 1.48 -5.25 -23.97
N GLY A 258 1.21 -6.54 -23.80
CA GLY A 258 2.23 -7.57 -23.98
C GLY A 258 3.40 -7.33 -23.02
N ARG A 259 4.61 -7.19 -23.51
CA ARG A 259 5.81 -7.00 -22.65
C ARG A 259 5.90 -5.63 -22.01
N ASP A 260 5.28 -4.63 -22.57
CA ASP A 260 5.28 -3.24 -22.11
C ASP A 260 4.41 -3.05 -20.84
N GLY A 261 3.51 -3.98 -20.58
CA GLY A 261 2.52 -3.85 -19.51
C GLY A 261 1.24 -3.18 -19.97
N ASN A 262 0.23 -3.21 -19.14
CA ASN A 262 -1.05 -2.52 -19.35
C ASN A 262 -1.80 -2.35 -18.03
N ASN A 263 -2.68 -1.36 -18.00
CA ASN A 263 -3.48 -0.93 -16.86
C ASN A 263 -2.61 -0.52 -15.67
N THR A 264 -2.63 0.76 -15.35
CA THR A 264 -1.82 1.36 -14.30
C THR A 264 -2.71 2.02 -13.25
N GLU A 265 -3.00 1.32 -12.17
CA GLU A 265 -3.73 1.88 -11.03
C GLU A 265 -2.80 2.54 -10.00
N ALA A 266 -1.52 2.18 -10.02
CA ALA A 266 -0.54 2.68 -9.07
C ALA A 266 -0.01 4.08 -9.41
N GLY A 267 0.21 4.88 -8.39
CA GLY A 267 0.98 6.12 -8.54
C GLY A 267 2.47 5.86 -8.79
N LEU A 268 3.12 6.83 -9.42
CA LEU A 268 4.56 6.79 -9.65
C LEU A 268 5.37 7.18 -8.41
N ILE A 269 6.65 6.83 -8.40
CA ILE A 269 7.65 7.35 -7.45
C ILE A 269 8.84 7.92 -8.21
N ASP A 270 9.30 9.10 -7.81
CA ASP A 270 10.54 9.69 -8.36
C ASP A 270 11.76 9.22 -7.58
N VAL A 271 12.71 8.62 -8.27
CA VAL A 271 14.00 8.23 -7.72
C VAL A 271 15.10 8.84 -8.59
N GLY A 272 15.63 9.95 -8.11
CA GLY A 272 16.72 10.66 -8.78
C GLY A 272 16.38 11.18 -10.19
N GLY A 273 15.15 11.61 -10.42
CA GLY A 273 14.67 12.13 -11.70
C GLY A 273 14.18 11.06 -12.67
N THR A 274 14.14 9.80 -12.25
CA THR A 274 13.51 8.70 -12.98
C THR A 274 12.27 8.27 -12.23
N LEU A 275 11.15 8.19 -12.92
CA LEU A 275 9.88 7.74 -12.38
C LEU A 275 9.79 6.22 -12.46
N PHE A 276 9.30 5.57 -11.40
CA PHE A 276 9.02 4.13 -11.38
C PHE A 276 7.55 3.91 -11.07
N GLY A 277 6.97 2.90 -11.71
CA GLY A 277 5.58 2.51 -11.51
C GLY A 277 5.36 1.03 -11.78
N THR A 278 4.11 0.60 -11.62
CA THR A 278 3.69 -0.79 -11.87
C THR A 278 2.54 -0.81 -12.85
N THR A 279 2.43 -1.90 -13.61
CA THR A 279 1.24 -2.23 -14.40
C THR A 279 0.59 -3.48 -13.83
N LEU A 280 -0.74 -3.53 -13.82
CA LEU A 280 -1.48 -4.68 -13.29
C LEU A 280 -1.21 -5.94 -14.10
N TYR A 281 -1.21 -5.79 -15.41
CA TYR A 281 -1.12 -6.88 -16.38
C TYR A 281 0.02 -6.65 -17.37
N GLY A 282 0.20 -7.60 -18.27
CA GLY A 282 1.29 -7.57 -19.23
C GLY A 282 2.55 -8.22 -18.67
N GLY A 283 3.67 -7.97 -19.33
CA GLY A 283 4.95 -8.62 -19.05
C GLY A 283 5.12 -9.98 -19.72
N GLY A 284 4.07 -10.53 -20.35
CA GLY A 284 4.13 -11.86 -20.99
C GLY A 284 2.78 -12.54 -21.07
N SER A 285 2.79 -13.89 -21.11
CA SER A 285 1.59 -14.74 -21.22
C SER A 285 1.25 -15.48 -19.91
N GLY A 286 1.83 -15.11 -18.78
CA GLY A 286 1.47 -15.64 -17.46
C GLY A 286 0.07 -15.19 -17.03
N CYS A 287 -0.37 -15.67 -15.85
CA CYS A 287 -1.60 -15.23 -15.21
C CYS A 287 -2.80 -15.21 -16.18
N GLU A 288 -3.21 -16.43 -16.62
CA GLU A 288 -4.37 -16.66 -17.51
C GLU A 288 -4.24 -15.99 -18.90
N GLY A 289 -3.02 -15.68 -19.34
CA GLY A 289 -2.73 -15.13 -20.66
C GLY A 289 -2.68 -13.59 -20.71
N GLY A 290 -3.10 -12.90 -19.65
CA GLY A 290 -3.05 -11.43 -19.54
C GLY A 290 -1.69 -10.87 -19.13
N GLY A 291 -0.79 -11.75 -18.63
CA GLY A 291 0.44 -11.35 -17.95
C GLY A 291 0.20 -11.00 -16.47
N CYS A 292 1.27 -11.06 -15.67
CA CYS A 292 1.18 -10.93 -14.22
C CYS A 292 1.56 -9.54 -13.72
N GLY A 293 1.78 -8.60 -14.64
CA GLY A 293 2.18 -7.24 -14.35
C GLY A 293 3.68 -7.00 -14.45
N THR A 294 4.04 -5.73 -14.44
CA THR A 294 5.43 -5.29 -14.57
C THR A 294 5.78 -4.20 -13.55
N VAL A 295 7.07 -4.03 -13.30
CA VAL A 295 7.63 -2.78 -12.79
C VAL A 295 8.35 -2.09 -13.95
N PHE A 296 8.04 -0.84 -14.20
CA PHE A 296 8.65 -0.03 -15.24
C PHE A 296 9.38 1.19 -14.65
N SER A 297 10.31 1.72 -15.41
CA SER A 297 10.91 3.04 -15.18
C SER A 297 10.65 3.92 -16.39
N ILE A 298 10.44 5.20 -16.16
CA ILE A 298 10.24 6.17 -17.24
C ILE A 298 10.90 7.50 -16.90
N THR A 299 11.58 8.07 -17.87
CA THR A 299 12.14 9.41 -17.74
C THR A 299 11.09 10.47 -18.16
N PRO A 300 11.19 11.72 -17.69
CA PRO A 300 10.27 12.80 -18.07
C PRO A 300 10.16 13.04 -19.59
N ASP A 301 11.16 12.64 -20.37
CA ASP A 301 11.16 12.70 -21.85
C ASP A 301 10.53 11.46 -22.52
N GLY A 302 9.89 10.59 -21.73
CA GLY A 302 9.07 9.46 -22.21
C GLY A 302 9.86 8.19 -22.55
N LYS A 303 11.13 8.07 -22.16
CA LYS A 303 11.89 6.83 -22.35
C LYS A 303 11.50 5.82 -21.28
N GLU A 304 10.62 4.91 -21.66
CA GLU A 304 10.16 3.81 -20.82
C GLU A 304 11.11 2.61 -20.93
N ARG A 305 11.22 1.86 -19.82
CA ARG A 305 11.92 0.58 -19.73
C ARG A 305 11.23 -0.32 -18.73
N VAL A 306 10.84 -1.52 -19.11
CA VAL A 306 10.44 -2.58 -18.18
C VAL A 306 11.65 -2.98 -17.33
N VAL A 307 11.55 -2.79 -16.02
CA VAL A 307 12.58 -3.13 -15.04
C VAL A 307 12.43 -4.58 -14.60
N TYR A 308 11.19 -5.00 -14.36
CA TYR A 308 10.88 -6.36 -13.92
C TYR A 308 9.53 -6.82 -14.49
N VAL A 309 9.43 -8.13 -14.72
CA VAL A 309 8.22 -8.81 -15.17
C VAL A 309 7.84 -9.87 -14.15
N PHE A 310 6.68 -9.75 -13.53
CA PHE A 310 6.16 -10.77 -12.64
C PHE A 310 5.76 -12.03 -13.41
N LYS A 311 6.02 -13.19 -12.79
CA LYS A 311 5.82 -14.51 -13.42
C LYS A 311 4.60 -15.25 -12.88
N GLY A 312 3.95 -14.67 -11.86
CA GLY A 312 2.89 -15.35 -11.13
C GLY A 312 3.43 -16.46 -10.20
N GLY A 313 2.53 -17.26 -9.62
CA GLY A 313 2.94 -18.28 -8.64
C GLY A 313 3.71 -17.65 -7.48
N ASN A 314 4.84 -18.22 -7.10
CA ASN A 314 5.60 -17.74 -5.95
C ASN A 314 6.22 -16.35 -6.12
N ASP A 315 6.32 -15.85 -7.32
CA ASP A 315 6.90 -14.55 -7.68
C ASP A 315 5.95 -13.37 -7.41
N GLY A 316 4.66 -13.65 -7.29
CA GLY A 316 3.62 -12.63 -7.18
C GLY A 316 3.00 -12.23 -8.51
N ALA A 317 1.87 -11.55 -8.45
CA ALA A 317 1.11 -11.06 -9.59
C ALA A 317 0.23 -9.87 -9.22
N VAL A 318 -0.18 -9.09 -10.23
CA VAL A 318 -1.11 -7.96 -10.07
C VAL A 318 -0.60 -6.94 -9.04
N PRO A 319 0.47 -6.20 -9.32
CA PRO A 319 0.97 -5.16 -8.43
C PRO A 319 0.09 -3.90 -8.55
N ILE A 320 -0.95 -3.80 -7.72
CA ILE A 320 -1.92 -2.69 -7.71
C ILE A 320 -1.41 -1.43 -7.00
N ALA A 321 -0.40 -1.56 -6.15
CA ALA A 321 0.05 -0.48 -5.28
C ALA A 321 1.33 0.19 -5.80
N GLY A 322 1.48 1.46 -5.44
CA GLY A 322 2.71 2.22 -5.72
C GLY A 322 3.92 1.69 -4.97
N LEU A 323 5.09 1.93 -5.54
CA LEU A 323 6.37 1.58 -4.95
C LEU A 323 6.79 2.61 -3.87
N ILE A 324 7.66 2.19 -2.98
CA ILE A 324 8.46 3.06 -2.11
C ILE A 324 9.94 2.79 -2.34
N GLU A 325 10.78 3.76 -2.01
CA GLU A 325 12.24 3.63 -2.09
C GLU A 325 12.85 3.70 -0.69
N LEU A 326 13.81 2.83 -0.44
CA LEU A 326 14.62 2.82 0.77
C LEU A 326 16.06 2.42 0.43
N HIS A 327 17.01 3.34 0.62
CA HIS A 327 18.45 3.14 0.39
C HIS A 327 18.79 2.59 -1.00
N GLY A 328 18.16 3.12 -2.05
CA GLY A 328 18.39 2.73 -3.44
C GLY A 328 17.69 1.43 -3.87
N THR A 329 16.86 0.85 -3.02
CA THR A 329 16.04 -0.33 -3.30
C THR A 329 14.58 0.06 -3.34
N LEU A 330 13.86 -0.40 -4.34
CA LEU A 330 12.40 -0.26 -4.44
C LEU A 330 11.72 -1.40 -3.66
N PHE A 331 10.61 -1.09 -3.01
CA PHE A 331 9.77 -2.05 -2.33
C PHE A 331 8.34 -1.87 -2.80
N GLY A 332 7.63 -2.97 -2.93
CA GLY A 332 6.23 -2.96 -3.35
C GLY A 332 5.49 -4.21 -2.89
N THR A 333 4.24 -4.29 -3.30
CA THR A 333 3.38 -5.44 -3.04
C THR A 333 2.75 -5.94 -4.33
N THR A 334 2.48 -7.24 -4.39
CA THR A 334 1.58 -7.82 -5.39
C THR A 334 0.30 -8.25 -4.69
N TYR A 335 -0.84 -8.00 -5.31
CA TYR A 335 -2.15 -8.34 -4.74
C TYR A 335 -2.40 -9.85 -4.73
N GLU A 336 -1.87 -10.54 -5.74
CA GLU A 336 -2.01 -11.97 -5.95
C GLU A 336 -0.65 -12.67 -6.00
N GLY A 337 -0.67 -13.99 -6.07
CA GLY A 337 0.53 -14.83 -6.09
C GLY A 337 1.17 -14.98 -4.73
N GLY A 338 2.46 -15.34 -4.70
CA GLY A 338 3.12 -15.83 -3.50
C GLY A 338 2.76 -17.29 -3.19
N ALA A 339 3.43 -17.90 -2.21
CA ALA A 339 3.23 -19.29 -1.83
C ALA A 339 1.79 -19.62 -1.40
N GLY A 340 1.07 -18.65 -0.84
CA GLY A 340 -0.33 -18.77 -0.41
C GLY A 340 -1.33 -18.25 -1.44
N ASN A 341 -0.88 -17.74 -2.58
CA ASN A 341 -1.70 -17.03 -3.57
C ASN A 341 -2.51 -15.85 -2.97
N ALA A 342 -1.97 -15.23 -1.94
CA ALA A 342 -2.59 -14.13 -1.19
C ALA A 342 -1.78 -12.83 -1.28
N GLY A 343 -0.84 -12.78 -2.21
CA GLY A 343 0.01 -11.63 -2.48
C GLY A 343 1.40 -11.72 -1.83
N THR A 344 2.24 -10.77 -2.20
CA THR A 344 3.62 -10.70 -1.70
C THR A 344 4.03 -9.29 -1.28
N VAL A 345 5.06 -9.21 -0.45
CA VAL A 345 5.94 -8.04 -0.34
C VAL A 345 7.24 -8.38 -1.05
N PHE A 346 7.70 -7.50 -1.94
CA PHE A 346 8.94 -7.70 -2.67
C PHE A 346 9.90 -6.50 -2.54
N SER A 347 11.19 -6.77 -2.76
CA SER A 347 12.21 -5.76 -3.02
C SER A 347 12.70 -5.86 -4.46
N LEU A 348 13.09 -4.74 -5.04
CA LEU A 348 13.56 -4.68 -6.42
C LEU A 348 14.67 -3.64 -6.53
N THR A 349 15.83 -4.05 -7.02
CA THR A 349 16.86 -3.09 -7.37
C THR A 349 16.51 -2.38 -8.69
N PRO A 350 16.94 -1.13 -8.92
CA PRO A 350 16.77 -0.45 -10.22
C PRO A 350 17.39 -1.21 -11.40
N ALA A 351 18.31 -2.15 -11.13
CA ALA A 351 18.89 -3.04 -12.14
C ALA A 351 18.00 -4.23 -12.52
N GLY A 352 16.86 -4.44 -11.81
CA GLY A 352 15.90 -5.49 -12.11
C GLY A 352 16.12 -6.79 -11.33
N VAL A 353 16.87 -6.77 -10.21
CA VAL A 353 16.97 -7.93 -9.31
C VAL A 353 15.86 -7.85 -8.29
N GLU A 354 14.90 -8.76 -8.41
CA GLU A 354 13.75 -8.90 -7.53
C GLU A 354 14.01 -9.98 -6.46
N LYS A 355 13.39 -9.79 -5.30
CA LYS A 355 13.35 -10.77 -4.23
C LYS A 355 12.02 -10.65 -3.48
N VAL A 356 11.28 -11.75 -3.39
CA VAL A 356 10.13 -11.85 -2.47
C VAL A 356 10.65 -11.81 -1.03
N ILE A 357 10.16 -10.83 -0.25
CA ILE A 357 10.49 -10.65 1.16
C ILE A 357 9.51 -11.45 2.01
N HIS A 358 8.22 -11.36 1.69
CA HIS A 358 7.15 -12.06 2.39
C HIS A 358 6.09 -12.53 1.39
N SER A 359 5.54 -13.72 1.62
CA SER A 359 4.38 -14.26 0.89
C SER A 359 3.24 -14.45 1.86
N PHE A 360 2.14 -13.75 1.64
CA PHE A 360 0.95 -13.89 2.46
C PHE A 360 0.29 -15.25 2.28
N GLY A 361 -0.13 -15.84 3.40
CA GLY A 361 -0.80 -17.14 3.43
C GLY A 361 -2.33 -17.05 3.39
N GLY A 362 -2.89 -15.84 3.46
CA GLY A 362 -4.30 -15.66 3.75
C GLY A 362 -4.63 -15.95 5.23
N GLY A 363 -5.88 -16.19 5.56
CA GLY A 363 -6.26 -16.48 6.95
C GLY A 363 -5.85 -15.38 7.92
N SER A 364 -5.10 -15.72 8.98
CA SER A 364 -4.67 -14.74 9.99
C SER A 364 -3.54 -13.82 9.53
N ASP A 365 -2.81 -14.20 8.50
CA ASP A 365 -1.65 -13.49 7.97
C ASP A 365 -2.05 -12.27 7.11
N GLY A 366 -3.23 -12.30 6.53
CA GLY A 366 -3.68 -11.28 5.59
C GLY A 366 -3.67 -11.76 4.15
N ALA A 367 -4.37 -11.05 3.28
CA ALA A 367 -4.44 -11.32 1.85
C ALA A 367 -4.66 -10.03 1.05
N GLY A 368 -4.10 -9.97 -0.15
CA GLY A 368 -4.21 -8.82 -1.03
C GLY A 368 -3.60 -7.56 -0.41
N PRO A 369 -2.26 -7.48 -0.24
CA PRO A 369 -1.62 -6.29 0.31
C PRO A 369 -1.75 -5.09 -0.63
N VAL A 370 -2.05 -3.92 -0.06
CA VAL A 370 -2.44 -2.70 -0.80
C VAL A 370 -1.43 -1.57 -0.68
N GLY A 371 -0.17 -1.88 -0.43
CA GLY A 371 0.95 -0.94 -0.43
C GLY A 371 1.71 -0.86 0.87
N LEU A 372 2.79 -0.08 0.84
CA LEU A 372 3.78 0.01 1.90
C LEU A 372 4.09 1.47 2.26
N ILE A 373 4.54 1.67 3.49
CA ILE A 373 5.28 2.84 3.95
C ILE A 373 6.53 2.40 4.68
N ASN A 374 7.54 3.26 4.73
CA ASN A 374 8.70 3.07 5.59
C ASN A 374 8.56 3.92 6.86
N VAL A 375 8.81 3.30 8.01
CA VAL A 375 8.91 3.96 9.31
C VAL A 375 10.19 3.46 9.98
N ASP A 376 11.19 4.32 10.05
CA ASP A 376 12.48 4.05 10.69
C ASP A 376 13.17 2.75 10.22
N GLY A 377 13.06 2.44 8.93
CA GLY A 377 13.63 1.24 8.31
C GLY A 377 12.74 0.00 8.33
N MET A 378 11.63 0.03 9.06
CA MET A 378 10.60 -1.02 9.06
C MET A 378 9.53 -0.70 8.01
N LEU A 379 9.11 -1.67 7.24
CA LEU A 379 8.00 -1.52 6.29
C LEU A 379 6.68 -1.82 7.01
N TYR A 380 5.69 -0.95 6.81
CA TYR A 380 4.32 -1.14 7.26
C TYR A 380 3.38 -1.10 6.07
N GLY A 381 2.36 -1.92 6.10
CA GLY A 381 1.34 -1.98 5.06
C GLY A 381 -0.02 -2.39 5.60
N ALA A 382 -0.97 -2.53 4.71
CA ALA A 382 -2.26 -3.12 5.01
C ALA A 382 -2.61 -4.19 3.98
N THR A 383 -3.47 -5.15 4.37
CA THR A 383 -4.06 -6.13 3.47
C THR A 383 -5.56 -5.88 3.35
N ASN A 384 -6.11 -6.06 2.17
CA ASN A 384 -7.53 -5.86 1.91
C ASN A 384 -8.41 -6.94 2.56
N ALA A 385 -7.89 -8.14 2.70
CA ALA A 385 -8.59 -9.30 3.23
C ALA A 385 -7.69 -10.09 4.20
N GLY A 386 -8.17 -11.21 4.72
CA GLY A 386 -7.47 -11.99 5.76
C GLY A 386 -7.63 -11.36 7.15
N GLY A 387 -6.76 -11.73 8.09
CA GLY A 387 -6.82 -11.28 9.48
C GLY A 387 -7.81 -12.05 10.36
N GLY A 388 -8.45 -13.11 9.83
CA GLY A 388 -9.40 -13.93 10.59
C GLY A 388 -10.57 -14.41 9.74
N SER A 389 -11.69 -14.76 10.41
CA SER A 389 -12.89 -15.31 9.77
C SER A 389 -14.03 -14.29 9.60
N GLY A 390 -13.77 -13.00 9.86
CA GLY A 390 -14.74 -11.93 9.63
C GLY A 390 -15.07 -11.74 8.15
N CYS A 391 -15.96 -10.80 7.83
CA CYS A 391 -16.26 -10.38 6.46
C CYS A 391 -16.56 -11.56 5.52
N TYR A 392 -17.63 -12.32 5.86
CA TYR A 392 -18.10 -13.49 5.06
C TYR A 392 -17.06 -14.63 4.96
N GLY A 393 -16.15 -14.74 5.92
CA GLY A 393 -15.16 -15.82 5.99
C GLY A 393 -13.85 -15.52 5.27
N GLY A 394 -13.74 -14.40 4.52
CA GLY A 394 -12.51 -13.98 3.84
C GLY A 394 -11.57 -13.13 4.69
N GLY A 395 -12.01 -12.75 5.91
CA GLY A 395 -11.31 -11.79 6.76
C GLY A 395 -11.51 -10.34 6.32
N CYS A 396 -11.30 -9.41 7.24
CA CYS A 396 -11.62 -7.99 7.03
C CYS A 396 -10.38 -7.14 6.76
N GLY A 397 -9.20 -7.77 6.62
CA GLY A 397 -7.93 -7.13 6.38
C GLY A 397 -7.08 -6.96 7.63
N THR A 398 -5.84 -6.62 7.43
CA THR A 398 -4.84 -6.40 8.48
C THR A 398 -4.04 -5.12 8.29
N VAL A 399 -3.43 -4.63 9.38
CA VAL A 399 -2.23 -3.80 9.33
C VAL A 399 -1.06 -4.67 9.71
N PHE A 400 -0.01 -4.69 8.91
CA PHE A 400 1.17 -5.53 9.13
C PHE A 400 2.46 -4.71 9.15
N SER A 401 3.52 -5.30 9.67
CA SER A 401 4.89 -4.83 9.54
C SER A 401 5.78 -5.95 9.00
N VAL A 402 6.79 -5.59 8.23
CA VAL A 402 7.78 -6.54 7.72
C VAL A 402 9.17 -5.89 7.70
N ASN A 403 10.17 -6.65 8.13
CA ASN A 403 11.56 -6.21 8.07
C ASN A 403 12.08 -6.42 6.63
N PRO A 404 12.62 -5.37 5.94
CA PRO A 404 13.12 -5.48 4.57
C PRO A 404 14.36 -6.36 4.42
#